data_5fa1f6013a612b8d3f47ba3a6a10fa6a
#
_entry.id   5fa1f6013a612b8d3f47ba3a6a10fa6a
#
_cell.length_a   1.000
_cell.length_b   1.000
_cell.length_c   1.000
_cell.angle_alpha   90.00
_cell.angle_beta   90.00
_cell.angle_gamma   90.00
#
_symmetry.space_group_name_H-M   'P 1'
#
loop_
_entity.id
_entity.type
_entity.pdbx_description
1 polymer ?
#
loop_
_entity_poly.entity_id
_entity_poly.type
_entity_poly.pdbx_seq_one_letter_code
_entity_poly.pdbx_strand_id
1 'polypeptide(L)'
;MKWYFLASMAAAAAVDNFSWDEGVVLNDDSTSSAGSGSFLDSVYGPLVAAGSQKPMNYVAQNDDQEAMEAQLLSQLQEVTDFASLEVLVSQMKKNSRTNPEQVHEDRYYEKSHEAYLKYQTKLNLPADDDVSDIVYERSEFGGIVTFAAFPHFNCFDDKRLEKQIDVAIVGAPFDTGVSYRPGARFGPDAIRSAAKRLGGLTPERKFTTKNPYDLRTHNVSIVDCGDVPMTPFDNRIALNQLYRGSRKIHKHNSASGTKIITMGGDHTITLMALRSAYEKYGKVSVLHFDSHIDTWDPKVLGGGITHYMGLNHGTFLHYAAEQGYLNEGQCLHVGLRAPYIDGKYDHDHDAACGFHSITARDIDKMGIHGIINKIKSTVKDTPVYISVDIDVLDPANAPGTGTMEIGGWTGRELLSVLDGLRGINLVGADVVEVSPPYDSNSHITSLAATAVIDSYLWLLVDND
;
A
#
# COMPACT_ATOMS: atom_id res chain seq x y z
N MET A 1 33.72 -1.00 -19.42
CA MET A 1 34.11 -2.27 -18.75
C MET A 1 34.69 -2.07 -17.34
N LYS A 2 35.56 -1.08 -17.07
CA LYS A 2 36.07 -0.79 -15.70
C LYS A 2 34.98 -0.34 -14.68
N TRP A 3 33.93 0.33 -15.12
CA TRP A 3 32.84 0.81 -14.26
C TRP A 3 31.94 -0.30 -13.74
N TYR A 4 31.72 -1.35 -14.50
CA TYR A 4 30.93 -2.50 -14.03
C TYR A 4 31.66 -3.31 -12.95
N PHE A 5 32.98 -3.29 -12.97
CA PHE A 5 33.81 -4.01 -11.99
C PHE A 5 33.87 -3.29 -10.65
N LEU A 6 33.86 -1.95 -10.63
CA LEU A 6 33.88 -1.16 -9.40
C LEU A 6 32.52 -1.16 -8.69
N ALA A 7 31.42 -1.16 -9.45
CA ALA A 7 30.06 -1.28 -8.88
C ALA A 7 29.83 -2.69 -8.29
N SER A 8 30.40 -3.74 -8.88
CA SER A 8 30.32 -5.11 -8.35
C SER A 8 31.19 -5.33 -7.11
N MET A 9 32.32 -4.65 -6.99
CA MET A 9 33.18 -4.72 -5.79
C MET A 9 32.60 -3.93 -4.61
N ALA A 10 31.94 -2.81 -4.87
CA ALA A 10 31.24 -2.06 -3.81
C ALA A 10 30.00 -2.84 -3.28
N ALA A 11 29.32 -3.56 -4.16
CA ALA A 11 28.24 -4.47 -3.75
C ALA A 11 28.75 -5.69 -2.97
N ALA A 12 29.93 -6.23 -3.34
CA ALA A 12 30.53 -7.35 -2.63
C ALA A 12 31.06 -6.96 -1.24
N ALA A 13 31.62 -5.74 -1.09
CA ALA A 13 32.08 -5.25 0.22
C ALA A 13 30.93 -4.96 1.20
N ALA A 14 29.75 -4.67 0.70
CA ALA A 14 28.54 -4.49 1.53
C ALA A 14 27.94 -5.83 2.02
N VAL A 15 28.29 -6.94 1.37
CA VAL A 15 27.80 -8.29 1.73
C VAL A 15 28.66 -8.95 2.81
N ASP A 16 29.94 -8.61 2.91
CA ASP A 16 30.86 -9.24 3.89
C ASP A 16 30.65 -8.76 5.35
N ASN A 17 29.80 -7.77 5.60
CA ASN A 17 29.44 -7.35 6.96
C ASN A 17 28.12 -7.94 7.47
N PHE A 18 27.50 -8.87 6.72
CA PHE A 18 26.43 -9.71 7.24
C PHE A 18 27.03 -10.93 7.93
N SER A 19 27.36 -10.81 9.21
CA SER A 19 27.55 -12.00 10.04
C SER A 19 26.20 -12.69 10.15
N TRP A 20 26.08 -13.85 9.51
CA TRP A 20 25.07 -14.82 9.85
C TRP A 20 25.38 -15.28 11.26
N ASP A 21 24.69 -14.72 12.24
CA ASP A 21 24.66 -15.30 13.57
C ASP A 21 23.95 -16.63 13.45
N GLU A 22 24.74 -17.68 13.26
CA GLU A 22 24.32 -19.06 13.39
C GLU A 22 23.95 -19.26 14.86
N GLY A 23 22.66 -19.23 15.16
CA GLY A 23 22.24 -19.68 16.47
C GLY A 23 21.16 -18.89 17.17
N VAL A 24 20.03 -18.63 16.55
CA VAL A 24 18.80 -18.59 17.32
C VAL A 24 18.18 -19.98 17.26
N VAL A 25 18.76 -20.90 17.97
CA VAL A 25 18.06 -22.07 18.47
C VAL A 25 17.11 -21.53 19.53
N LEU A 26 15.85 -21.42 19.17
CA LEU A 26 14.79 -21.20 20.15
C LEU A 26 14.73 -22.44 21.04
N ASN A 27 15.43 -22.39 22.16
CA ASN A 27 15.22 -23.36 23.22
C ASN A 27 13.80 -23.14 23.75
N ASP A 28 13.02 -24.18 23.59
CA ASP A 28 11.69 -24.33 24.15
C ASP A 28 11.86 -24.66 25.66
N ASP A 29 12.23 -23.66 26.44
CA ASP A 29 12.21 -23.76 27.91
C ASP A 29 11.54 -22.49 28.47
N SER A 30 10.25 -22.70 28.71
CA SER A 30 9.41 -21.82 29.51
C SER A 30 9.92 -21.79 30.95
N THR A 31 10.61 -20.77 31.37
CA THR A 31 10.52 -20.18 32.72
C THR A 31 11.56 -19.07 32.86
N SER A 32 11.20 -17.83 32.56
CA SER A 32 11.65 -16.67 33.36
C SER A 32 10.83 -15.41 32.95
N SER A 33 10.17 -14.90 33.94
CA SER A 33 9.42 -13.66 33.92
C SER A 33 10.32 -12.45 33.67
N ALA A 34 10.34 -11.92 32.44
CA ALA A 34 10.68 -10.53 32.15
C ALA A 34 10.34 -10.24 30.69
N GLY A 35 9.19 -9.58 30.46
CA GLY A 35 8.88 -8.93 29.20
C GLY A 35 8.67 -9.89 28.01
N SER A 36 7.57 -10.63 28.00
CA SER A 36 7.19 -11.45 26.85
C SER A 36 6.79 -10.55 25.68
N GLY A 37 7.75 -10.23 24.83
CA GLY A 37 7.43 -9.76 23.49
C GLY A 37 6.58 -10.82 22.80
N SER A 38 5.53 -10.39 22.09
CA SER A 38 4.69 -11.30 21.32
C SER A 38 5.53 -12.00 20.23
N PHE A 39 5.03 -13.12 19.72
CA PHE A 39 5.61 -13.75 18.53
C PHE A 39 5.84 -12.73 17.42
N LEU A 40 4.88 -11.82 17.19
CA LEU A 40 5.02 -10.77 16.19
C LEU A 40 6.14 -9.78 16.54
N ASP A 41 6.36 -9.47 17.80
CA ASP A 41 7.48 -8.58 18.21
C ASP A 41 8.84 -9.24 17.99
N SER A 42 8.95 -10.56 18.16
CA SER A 42 10.19 -11.28 17.89
C SER A 42 10.51 -11.37 16.39
N VAL A 43 9.48 -11.44 15.55
CA VAL A 43 9.62 -11.58 14.09
C VAL A 43 9.69 -10.22 13.39
N TYR A 44 8.87 -9.27 13.82
CA TYR A 44 8.67 -7.99 13.12
C TYR A 44 9.20 -6.77 13.87
N GLY A 45 9.80 -6.98 15.03
CA GLY A 45 10.30 -5.94 15.92
C GLY A 45 9.22 -5.45 16.91
N PRO A 46 9.63 -4.78 17.99
CA PRO A 46 8.73 -4.36 19.04
C PRO A 46 7.69 -3.35 18.56
N LEU A 47 6.47 -3.48 19.07
CA LEU A 47 5.39 -2.53 18.84
C LEU A 47 5.70 -1.21 19.53
N VAL A 48 5.55 -0.11 18.83
CA VAL A 48 5.66 1.24 19.40
C VAL A 48 4.26 1.71 19.78
N ALA A 49 4.05 1.96 21.06
CA ALA A 49 2.75 2.37 21.57
C ALA A 49 2.26 3.66 20.88
N ALA A 50 0.95 3.77 20.64
CA ALA A 50 0.34 4.97 20.11
C ALA A 50 0.71 6.18 20.98
N GLY A 51 1.25 7.24 20.35
CA GLY A 51 1.71 8.44 21.04
C GLY A 51 3.13 8.39 21.58
N SER A 52 3.83 7.26 21.54
CA SER A 52 5.26 7.22 21.88
C SER A 52 6.07 7.74 20.70
N GLN A 53 6.48 9.01 20.79
CA GLN A 53 7.42 9.62 19.83
C GLN A 53 8.87 9.20 20.12
N LYS A 54 9.15 7.91 20.24
CA LYS A 54 10.55 7.50 20.15
C LYS A 54 10.93 7.50 18.67
N PRO A 55 11.93 8.28 18.26
CA PRO A 55 12.43 8.18 16.91
C PRO A 55 12.80 6.72 16.66
N MET A 56 12.35 6.14 15.55
CA MET A 56 13.01 4.94 15.08
C MET A 56 14.47 5.33 14.92
N ASN A 57 15.33 4.67 15.67
CA ASN A 57 16.75 4.74 15.38
C ASN A 57 16.95 4.04 14.02
N TYR A 58 16.70 4.78 12.98
CA TYR A 58 17.37 4.58 11.71
C TYR A 58 18.78 5.11 11.92
N VAL A 59 19.48 4.47 12.86
CA VAL A 59 20.87 4.77 13.12
C VAL A 59 21.61 4.20 11.93
N ALA A 60 22.32 5.11 11.30
CA ALA A 60 23.64 4.86 10.78
C ALA A 60 23.79 4.13 9.44
N GLN A 61 22.79 4.09 8.56
CA GLN A 61 23.13 3.80 7.16
C GLN A 61 23.39 5.08 6.34
N ASN A 62 22.92 6.24 6.81
CA ASN A 62 23.19 7.49 6.11
C ASN A 62 24.55 8.10 6.45
N ASP A 63 25.02 7.97 7.70
CA ASP A 63 26.36 8.44 8.08
C ASP A 63 27.44 7.57 7.42
N ASP A 64 27.20 6.26 7.28
CA ASP A 64 28.09 5.37 6.56
C ASP A 64 28.05 5.62 5.05
N GLN A 65 26.92 6.04 4.49
CA GLN A 65 26.80 6.37 3.08
C GLN A 65 27.46 7.72 2.75
N GLU A 66 27.34 8.72 3.61
CA GLU A 66 28.08 9.99 3.48
C GLU A 66 29.58 9.78 3.73
N ALA A 67 29.96 8.93 4.69
CA ALA A 67 31.36 8.58 4.92
C ALA A 67 31.94 7.75 3.76
N MET A 68 31.15 6.84 3.17
CA MET A 68 31.54 6.06 2.01
C MET A 68 31.60 6.91 0.74
N GLU A 69 30.70 7.87 0.55
CA GLU A 69 30.77 8.85 -0.53
C GLU A 69 31.99 9.78 -0.36
N ALA A 70 32.28 10.21 0.86
CA ALA A 70 33.48 11.01 1.16
C ALA A 70 34.77 10.21 0.96
N GLN A 71 34.77 8.92 1.30
CA GLN A 71 35.90 8.03 1.09
C GLN A 71 36.06 7.68 -0.39
N LEU A 72 34.98 7.50 -1.14
CA LEU A 72 34.99 7.33 -2.58
C LEU A 72 35.50 8.60 -3.30
N LEU A 73 35.07 9.76 -2.84
CA LEU A 73 35.54 11.06 -3.31
C LEU A 73 37.04 11.26 -3.01
N SER A 74 37.53 10.83 -1.85
CA SER A 74 38.96 10.91 -1.51
C SER A 74 39.81 9.96 -2.34
N GLN A 75 39.32 8.77 -2.67
CA GLN A 75 40.00 7.80 -3.55
C GLN A 75 39.97 8.22 -5.03
N LEU A 76 38.96 8.96 -5.44
CA LEU A 76 38.88 9.54 -6.78
C LEU A 76 39.80 10.77 -6.94
N GLN A 77 40.26 11.36 -5.83
CA GLN A 77 41.24 12.46 -5.82
C GLN A 77 42.64 12.04 -6.29
N GLU A 78 42.95 10.76 -6.36
CA GLU A 78 44.21 10.24 -6.88
C GLU A 78 44.20 9.98 -8.39
N VAL A 79 43.13 10.30 -9.11
CA VAL A 79 43.02 10.09 -10.58
C VAL A 79 43.22 11.42 -11.30
N THR A 80 44.28 11.48 -12.09
CA THR A 80 44.88 12.65 -12.73
C THR A 80 44.09 13.31 -13.87
N ASP A 81 42.79 13.62 -13.72
CA ASP A 81 42.12 14.67 -14.49
C ASP A 81 40.85 15.15 -13.78
N PHE A 82 41.09 16.01 -12.82
CA PHE A 82 40.07 16.40 -11.83
C PHE A 82 39.09 17.48 -12.30
N ALA A 83 39.48 18.31 -13.25
CA ALA A 83 38.66 19.45 -13.66
C ALA A 83 37.36 19.00 -14.40
N SER A 84 37.45 17.92 -15.17
CA SER A 84 36.29 17.36 -15.88
C SER A 84 35.34 16.62 -14.93
N LEU A 85 35.87 16.04 -13.86
CA LEU A 85 35.04 15.32 -12.86
C LEU A 85 34.28 16.25 -11.93
N GLU A 86 34.91 17.36 -11.51
CA GLU A 86 34.23 18.39 -10.70
C GLU A 86 33.10 19.08 -11.47
N VAL A 87 33.28 19.31 -12.75
CA VAL A 87 32.24 19.85 -13.62
C VAL A 87 31.09 18.88 -13.74
N LEU A 88 31.37 17.58 -13.91
CA LEU A 88 30.33 16.55 -14.03
C LEU A 88 29.57 16.35 -12.71
N VAL A 89 30.26 16.30 -11.58
CA VAL A 89 29.63 16.19 -10.25
C VAL A 89 28.85 17.44 -9.88
N SER A 90 29.34 18.63 -10.25
CA SER A 90 28.59 19.86 -10.05
C SER A 90 27.35 19.98 -10.95
N GLN A 91 27.43 19.45 -12.16
CA GLN A 91 26.26 19.34 -13.06
C GLN A 91 25.26 18.31 -12.55
N MET A 92 25.71 17.15 -12.08
CA MET A 92 24.81 16.16 -11.45
C MET A 92 24.17 16.71 -10.17
N LYS A 93 24.90 17.45 -9.33
CA LYS A 93 24.35 18.15 -8.16
C LYS A 93 23.41 19.30 -8.53
N LYS A 94 23.61 19.94 -9.65
CA LYS A 94 22.73 21.01 -10.16
C LYS A 94 21.44 20.43 -10.74
N ASN A 95 21.53 19.30 -11.45
CA ASN A 95 20.38 18.60 -12.02
C ASN A 95 19.56 17.84 -10.95
N SER A 96 20.17 17.45 -9.82
CA SER A 96 19.44 16.86 -8.68
C SER A 96 18.74 17.92 -7.80
N ARG A 97 18.97 19.21 -8.05
CA ARG A 97 18.30 20.35 -7.41
C ARG A 97 17.18 20.95 -8.26
N THR A 98 16.51 20.16 -9.10
CA THR A 98 15.20 20.58 -9.59
C THR A 98 14.28 20.62 -8.39
N ASN A 99 13.88 21.83 -8.04
CA ASN A 99 13.08 22.14 -6.86
C ASN A 99 11.75 21.36 -6.95
N PRO A 100 11.47 20.38 -6.06
CA PRO A 100 10.21 19.64 -6.12
C PRO A 100 8.99 20.54 -5.93
N GLU A 101 9.17 21.73 -5.38
CA GLU A 101 8.10 22.73 -5.20
C GLU A 101 7.61 23.35 -6.50
N GLN A 102 8.46 23.44 -7.54
CA GLN A 102 8.03 23.98 -8.83
C GLN A 102 7.16 23.02 -9.65
N VAL A 103 7.23 21.72 -9.37
CA VAL A 103 6.41 20.70 -10.07
C VAL A 103 4.93 20.80 -9.70
N HIS A 104 4.59 21.39 -8.57
CA HIS A 104 3.20 21.49 -8.08
C HIS A 104 2.43 22.71 -8.54
N GLU A 105 3.08 23.77 -9.00
CA GLU A 105 2.41 25.02 -9.40
C GLU A 105 1.93 25.03 -10.86
N ASP A 106 2.51 24.16 -11.69
CA ASP A 106 2.15 24.11 -13.11
C ASP A 106 0.93 23.22 -13.35
N ARG A 107 -0.23 23.82 -13.45
CA ARG A 107 -1.46 23.10 -13.79
C ARG A 107 -1.34 22.50 -15.19
N TYR A 108 -1.59 21.20 -15.29
CA TYR A 108 -1.57 20.43 -16.54
C TYR A 108 -2.35 21.08 -17.67
N TYR A 109 -3.51 21.61 -17.31
CA TYR A 109 -4.41 22.23 -18.24
C TYR A 109 -3.79 23.46 -18.87
N GLU A 110 -3.04 24.26 -18.12
CA GLU A 110 -2.42 25.48 -18.63
C GLU A 110 -1.33 25.17 -19.64
N LYS A 111 -0.42 24.25 -19.32
CA LYS A 111 0.66 23.86 -20.26
C LYS A 111 0.15 23.18 -21.52
N SER A 112 -0.81 22.26 -21.37
CA SER A 112 -1.43 21.58 -22.51
C SER A 112 -2.25 22.55 -23.37
N HIS A 113 -2.90 23.53 -22.74
CA HIS A 113 -3.67 24.56 -23.44
C HIS A 113 -2.76 25.56 -24.15
N GLU A 114 -1.65 25.95 -23.54
CA GLU A 114 -0.65 26.81 -24.21
C GLU A 114 -0.03 26.11 -25.41
N ALA A 115 0.33 24.84 -25.31
CA ALA A 115 0.81 24.06 -26.45
C ALA A 115 -0.26 23.96 -27.54
N TYR A 116 -1.51 23.68 -27.16
CA TYR A 116 -2.63 23.68 -28.11
C TYR A 116 -2.80 25.02 -28.81
N LEU A 117 -2.81 26.14 -28.08
CA LEU A 117 -2.92 27.49 -28.68
C LEU A 117 -1.74 27.83 -29.59
N LYS A 118 -0.53 27.37 -29.25
CA LYS A 118 0.68 27.58 -30.03
C LYS A 118 0.63 26.89 -31.41
N TYR A 119 0.05 25.67 -31.46
CA TYR A 119 0.12 24.81 -32.66
C TYR A 119 -1.23 24.59 -33.37
N GLN A 120 -2.36 25.06 -32.81
CA GLN A 120 -3.72 24.78 -33.30
C GLN A 120 -4.04 25.24 -34.74
N THR A 121 -3.36 26.26 -35.26
CA THR A 121 -3.76 26.92 -36.52
C THR A 121 -3.00 26.43 -37.75
N LYS A 122 -1.90 25.72 -37.57
CA LYS A 122 -1.09 25.13 -38.64
C LYS A 122 -0.50 23.81 -38.15
N LEU A 123 -0.45 22.81 -39.00
CA LEU A 123 0.32 21.61 -38.77
C LEU A 123 1.81 21.92 -38.87
N ASN A 124 2.28 22.85 -38.06
CA ASN A 124 3.68 23.14 -37.87
C ASN A 124 4.17 22.30 -36.69
N LEU A 125 5.01 21.34 -36.97
CA LEU A 125 5.69 20.61 -35.91
C LEU A 125 6.58 21.60 -35.13
N PRO A 126 6.74 21.40 -33.81
CA PRO A 126 7.72 22.13 -33.04
C PRO A 126 9.11 22.03 -33.67
N ALA A 127 9.97 23.01 -33.42
CA ALA A 127 11.38 22.90 -33.81
C ALA A 127 12.03 21.69 -33.13
N ASP A 128 13.06 21.10 -33.76
CA ASP A 128 13.69 19.84 -33.29
C ASP A 128 14.17 19.89 -31.83
N ASP A 129 14.46 21.08 -31.31
CA ASP A 129 14.88 21.33 -29.93
C ASP A 129 13.77 21.89 -29.01
N ASP A 130 12.58 22.12 -29.55
CA ASP A 130 11.42 22.63 -28.80
C ASP A 130 10.64 21.45 -28.19
N VAL A 131 10.81 21.26 -26.90
CA VAL A 131 10.13 20.20 -26.10
C VAL A 131 8.96 20.75 -25.28
N SER A 132 8.47 21.95 -25.60
CA SER A 132 7.42 22.60 -24.80
C SER A 132 6.06 21.89 -24.82
N ASP A 133 5.82 21.02 -25.80
CA ASP A 133 4.65 20.16 -25.93
C ASP A 133 4.85 18.78 -25.28
N ILE A 134 6.08 18.43 -24.86
CA ILE A 134 6.38 17.19 -24.14
C ILE A 134 6.13 17.42 -22.67
N VAL A 135 4.89 17.09 -22.24
CA VAL A 135 4.47 17.22 -20.85
C VAL A 135 4.76 15.92 -20.13
N TYR A 136 5.91 15.88 -19.43
CA TYR A 136 6.46 14.68 -18.80
C TYR A 136 5.50 14.04 -17.77
N GLU A 137 4.84 14.85 -16.95
CA GLU A 137 4.14 14.36 -15.76
C GLU A 137 2.73 13.87 -16.03
N ARG A 138 2.21 13.94 -17.26
CA ARG A 138 0.75 13.83 -17.46
C ARG A 138 0.30 13.24 -18.79
N SER A 139 1.15 12.49 -19.41
CA SER A 139 0.73 11.61 -20.50
C SER A 139 0.28 10.26 -19.94
N GLU A 140 -0.86 9.74 -20.40
CA GLU A 140 -1.26 8.34 -20.10
C GLU A 140 -0.17 7.33 -20.47
N PHE A 141 0.70 7.70 -21.41
CA PHE A 141 1.72 6.83 -21.98
C PHE A 141 3.15 7.30 -21.70
N GLY A 142 3.34 8.33 -20.90
CA GLY A 142 4.66 8.90 -20.58
C GLY A 142 4.94 9.02 -19.10
N GLY A 143 6.17 9.41 -18.76
CA GLY A 143 6.59 9.67 -17.39
C GLY A 143 6.72 8.42 -16.51
N ILE A 144 6.72 8.64 -15.20
CA ILE A 144 6.71 7.59 -14.18
C ILE A 144 5.27 7.15 -13.95
N VAL A 145 5.01 5.85 -14.05
CA VAL A 145 3.67 5.31 -13.80
C VAL A 145 3.36 5.38 -12.32
N THR A 146 2.40 6.23 -11.96
CA THR A 146 1.85 6.35 -10.61
C THR A 146 0.35 6.10 -10.65
N PHE A 147 -0.27 5.85 -9.49
CA PHE A 147 -1.71 5.71 -9.42
C PHE A 147 -2.39 7.01 -9.86
N ALA A 148 -3.24 6.94 -10.88
CA ALA A 148 -4.03 8.07 -11.41
C ALA A 148 -3.21 9.36 -11.66
N ALA A 149 -1.94 9.21 -12.05
CA ALA A 149 -1.00 10.31 -12.26
C ALA A 149 -0.81 11.24 -11.04
N PHE A 150 -1.07 10.76 -9.81
CA PHE A 150 -0.67 11.50 -8.61
C PHE A 150 0.85 11.65 -8.54
N PRO A 151 1.34 12.74 -7.95
CA PRO A 151 2.78 12.96 -7.84
C PRO A 151 3.49 11.81 -7.14
N HIS A 152 4.58 11.33 -7.74
CA HIS A 152 5.49 10.41 -7.05
C HIS A 152 6.27 11.17 -5.98
N PHE A 153 6.34 10.59 -4.78
CA PHE A 153 7.11 11.14 -3.68
C PHE A 153 7.80 10.02 -2.89
N ASN A 154 9.09 10.17 -2.62
CA ASN A 154 9.78 9.23 -1.73
C ASN A 154 9.36 9.48 -0.28
N CYS A 155 8.35 8.75 0.18
CA CYS A 155 7.79 8.87 1.53
C CYS A 155 8.71 8.29 2.62
N PHE A 156 9.77 7.60 2.24
CA PHE A 156 10.68 6.91 3.16
C PHE A 156 11.90 7.76 3.55
N ASP A 157 12.07 8.93 2.93
CA ASP A 157 13.20 9.82 3.18
C ASP A 157 12.99 10.66 4.45
N ASP A 158 13.89 10.50 5.44
CA ASP A 158 13.85 11.25 6.68
C ASP A 158 13.99 12.76 6.50
N LYS A 159 14.69 13.17 5.46
CA LYS A 159 14.93 14.59 5.15
C LYS A 159 13.69 15.30 4.61
N ARG A 160 12.61 14.56 4.34
CA ARG A 160 11.39 15.06 3.69
C ARG A 160 10.13 14.92 4.53
N LEU A 161 10.25 14.62 5.83
CA LEU A 161 9.10 14.42 6.73
C LEU A 161 8.24 15.67 6.93
N GLU A 162 8.83 16.86 6.75
CA GLU A 162 8.11 18.14 6.82
C GLU A 162 7.08 18.32 5.69
N LYS A 163 7.20 17.53 4.59
CA LYS A 163 6.23 17.56 3.50
C LYS A 163 4.87 17.11 4.02
N GLN A 164 3.87 17.95 3.81
CA GLN A 164 2.48 17.58 4.08
C GLN A 164 2.06 16.45 3.13
N ILE A 165 1.58 15.36 3.72
CA ILE A 165 0.97 14.23 3.01
C ILE A 165 -0.28 13.84 3.78
N ASP A 166 -1.44 14.08 3.21
CA ASP A 166 -2.72 13.72 3.83
C ASP A 166 -3.13 12.30 3.44
N VAL A 167 -2.89 11.91 2.20
CA VAL A 167 -3.12 10.56 1.69
C VAL A 167 -1.87 10.05 0.96
N ALA A 168 -1.35 8.92 1.40
CA ALA A 168 -0.25 8.21 0.78
C ALA A 168 -0.76 6.92 0.13
N ILE A 169 -0.50 6.75 -1.17
CA ILE A 169 -0.74 5.50 -1.90
C ILE A 169 0.60 4.77 -1.95
N VAL A 170 0.61 3.49 -1.55
CA VAL A 170 1.86 2.70 -1.48
C VAL A 170 1.62 1.28 -1.97
N GLY A 171 2.59 0.71 -2.67
CA GLY A 171 2.55 -0.69 -3.06
C GLY A 171 3.25 -1.61 -2.05
N ALA A 172 2.69 -2.82 -1.87
CA ALA A 172 3.23 -3.88 -1.03
C ALA A 172 3.37 -5.18 -1.84
N PRO A 173 4.42 -5.32 -2.67
CA PRO A 173 4.60 -6.45 -3.59
C PRO A 173 5.01 -7.73 -2.86
N PHE A 174 4.04 -8.49 -2.36
CA PHE A 174 4.24 -9.71 -1.57
C PHE A 174 3.20 -10.77 -1.98
N ASP A 175 3.59 -12.04 -2.13
CA ASP A 175 2.66 -13.13 -2.46
C ASP A 175 3.12 -14.51 -1.98
N THR A 176 3.97 -14.53 -0.98
CA THR A 176 4.49 -15.78 -0.40
C THR A 176 3.70 -16.27 0.80
N GLY A 177 2.59 -15.61 1.12
CA GLY A 177 1.61 -16.04 2.11
C GLY A 177 0.37 -16.73 1.52
N VAL A 178 0.28 -16.89 0.20
CA VAL A 178 -0.89 -17.48 -0.47
C VAL A 178 -0.92 -19.01 -0.34
N SER A 179 -2.12 -19.56 -0.20
CA SER A 179 -2.35 -21.01 -0.07
C SER A 179 -2.49 -21.73 -1.42
N TYR A 180 -2.77 -21.00 -2.52
CA TYR A 180 -3.08 -21.64 -3.82
C TYR A 180 -2.31 -21.04 -4.99
N ARG A 181 -2.68 -19.89 -5.52
CA ARG A 181 -2.11 -19.31 -6.74
C ARG A 181 -1.32 -18.04 -6.45
N PRO A 182 0.03 -18.08 -6.51
CA PRO A 182 0.84 -16.87 -6.33
C PRO A 182 0.73 -15.94 -7.56
N GLY A 183 1.13 -14.69 -7.40
CA GLY A 183 1.14 -13.68 -8.47
C GLY A 183 0.67 -12.31 -8.00
N ALA A 184 0.14 -12.21 -6.78
CA ALA A 184 -0.35 -10.96 -6.22
C ALA A 184 0.76 -9.92 -5.99
N ARG A 185 2.05 -10.32 -5.93
CA ARG A 185 3.17 -9.36 -5.85
C ARG A 185 3.23 -8.40 -7.05
N PHE A 186 2.61 -8.75 -8.17
CA PHE A 186 2.52 -7.90 -9.37
C PHE A 186 1.27 -7.00 -9.36
N GLY A 187 0.44 -7.11 -8.32
CA GLY A 187 -0.79 -6.34 -8.16
C GLY A 187 -0.55 -4.83 -8.18
N PRO A 188 0.40 -4.28 -7.39
CA PRO A 188 0.62 -2.83 -7.34
C PRO A 188 0.94 -2.22 -8.70
N ASP A 189 1.78 -2.86 -9.50
CA ASP A 189 2.13 -2.38 -10.85
C ASP A 189 0.93 -2.44 -11.80
N ALA A 190 0.17 -3.54 -11.78
CA ALA A 190 -1.02 -3.69 -12.61
C ALA A 190 -2.12 -2.68 -12.26
N ILE A 191 -2.34 -2.42 -10.97
CA ILE A 191 -3.31 -1.42 -10.49
C ILE A 191 -2.90 -0.02 -10.96
N ARG A 192 -1.61 0.37 -10.83
CA ARG A 192 -1.12 1.66 -11.35
C ARG A 192 -1.32 1.77 -12.85
N SER A 193 -1.01 0.70 -13.59
CA SER A 193 -1.19 0.65 -15.03
C SER A 193 -2.67 0.80 -15.43
N ALA A 194 -3.59 0.17 -14.71
CA ALA A 194 -5.03 0.30 -14.92
C ALA A 194 -5.55 1.70 -14.57
N ALA A 195 -4.94 2.35 -13.56
CA ALA A 195 -5.33 3.67 -13.07
C ALA A 195 -4.98 4.83 -14.02
N LYS A 196 -4.22 4.60 -15.09
CA LYS A 196 -3.85 5.65 -16.07
C LYS A 196 -5.05 6.42 -16.60
N ARG A 197 -6.19 5.75 -16.78
CA ARG A 197 -7.41 6.37 -17.28
C ARG A 197 -8.14 7.25 -16.26
N LEU A 198 -7.87 7.10 -14.97
CA LEU A 198 -8.46 7.98 -13.96
C LEU A 198 -7.91 9.39 -14.06
N GLY A 199 -6.62 9.55 -14.38
CA GLY A 199 -5.98 10.84 -14.63
C GLY A 199 -6.15 11.87 -13.49
N GLY A 200 -6.46 11.45 -12.27
CA GLY A 200 -6.84 12.33 -11.17
C GLY A 200 -8.20 13.01 -11.34
N LEU A 201 -8.93 12.67 -12.39
CA LEU A 201 -10.30 13.11 -12.62
C LEU A 201 -11.22 11.96 -12.29
N THR A 202 -12.03 12.11 -11.26
CA THR A 202 -13.11 11.17 -11.01
C THR A 202 -14.37 11.71 -11.63
N PRO A 203 -15.10 10.90 -12.41
CA PRO A 203 -16.42 11.27 -12.83
C PRO A 203 -17.27 11.49 -11.57
N GLU A 204 -18.16 12.44 -11.65
CA GLU A 204 -19.10 12.72 -10.58
C GLU A 204 -19.88 11.45 -10.26
N ARG A 205 -19.64 10.89 -9.09
CA ARG A 205 -20.36 9.70 -8.62
C ARG A 205 -21.80 9.98 -8.25
N LYS A 206 -22.08 11.22 -7.96
CA LYS A 206 -23.43 11.75 -7.87
C LYS A 206 -23.73 12.32 -9.24
N PHE A 207 -24.61 11.73 -10.01
CA PHE A 207 -25.22 12.33 -11.19
C PHE A 207 -26.00 13.62 -10.84
N THR A 208 -25.41 14.47 -10.05
CA THR A 208 -25.93 15.76 -9.64
C THR A 208 -25.08 16.82 -10.28
N THR A 209 -25.57 17.44 -11.22
CA THR A 209 -25.42 18.67 -11.96
C THR A 209 -24.33 19.69 -11.55
N LYS A 210 -23.41 19.44 -10.67
CA LYS A 210 -22.41 20.39 -10.20
C LYS A 210 -21.00 19.82 -10.29
N ASN A 211 -20.33 20.19 -11.36
CA ASN A 211 -18.90 20.06 -11.64
C ASN A 211 -18.23 18.69 -11.45
N PRO A 212 -17.46 18.21 -12.43
CA PRO A 212 -16.61 17.04 -12.26
C PRO A 212 -15.67 17.29 -11.06
N TYR A 213 -15.70 16.39 -10.13
CA TYR A 213 -14.84 16.45 -8.96
C TYR A 213 -13.42 16.07 -9.37
N ASP A 214 -12.52 17.01 -9.35
CA ASP A 214 -11.10 16.77 -9.46
C ASP A 214 -10.49 16.78 -8.05
N LEU A 215 -10.05 15.63 -7.56
CA LEU A 215 -9.41 15.50 -6.25
C LEU A 215 -8.23 16.45 -6.07
N ARG A 216 -7.59 16.89 -7.17
CA ARG A 216 -6.49 17.85 -7.14
C ARG A 216 -6.94 19.27 -6.80
N THR A 217 -8.23 19.57 -6.92
CA THR A 217 -8.80 20.88 -6.55
C THR A 217 -9.12 20.98 -5.06
N HIS A 218 -9.11 19.85 -4.34
CA HIS A 218 -9.24 19.85 -2.90
C HIS A 218 -7.87 20.17 -2.27
N ASN A 219 -7.89 20.92 -1.19
CA ASN A 219 -6.67 21.26 -0.46
C ASN A 219 -6.13 20.05 0.33
N VAL A 220 -5.98 18.91 -0.36
CA VAL A 220 -5.52 17.63 0.19
C VAL A 220 -4.28 17.17 -0.58
N SER A 221 -3.20 16.91 0.11
CA SER A 221 -1.96 16.41 -0.47
C SER A 221 -2.03 14.90 -0.63
N ILE A 222 -2.19 14.43 -1.88
CA ILE A 222 -2.20 13.00 -2.23
C ILE A 222 -0.93 12.69 -3.03
N VAL A 223 -0.22 11.64 -2.64
CA VAL A 223 1.02 11.21 -3.32
C VAL A 223 1.04 9.69 -3.51
N ASP A 224 1.73 9.23 -4.55
CA ASP A 224 2.13 7.84 -4.71
C ASP A 224 3.57 7.68 -4.21
N CYS A 225 3.76 6.87 -3.17
CA CYS A 225 5.05 6.63 -2.54
C CYS A 225 5.94 5.62 -3.31
N GLY A 226 5.42 5.06 -4.40
CA GLY A 226 6.02 3.87 -5.00
C GLY A 226 5.74 2.62 -4.15
N ASP A 227 6.57 1.60 -4.31
CA ASP A 227 6.47 0.36 -3.54
C ASP A 227 7.43 0.37 -2.36
N VAL A 228 7.01 -0.28 -1.27
CA VAL A 228 7.97 -0.66 -0.23
C VAL A 228 8.92 -1.71 -0.81
N PRO A 229 10.25 -1.52 -0.72
CA PRO A 229 11.21 -2.48 -1.24
C PRO A 229 11.24 -3.74 -0.36
N MET A 230 10.25 -4.61 -0.57
CA MET A 230 10.11 -5.88 0.16
C MET A 230 11.00 -6.95 -0.47
N THR A 231 11.83 -7.62 0.35
CA THR A 231 12.64 -8.73 -0.14
C THR A 231 11.77 -9.91 -0.53
N PRO A 232 12.02 -10.58 -1.69
CA PRO A 232 11.26 -11.78 -2.05
C PRO A 232 11.80 -13.07 -1.39
N PHE A 233 12.87 -13.00 -0.60
CA PHE A 233 13.61 -14.16 -0.14
C PHE A 233 13.32 -14.57 1.32
N ASP A 234 12.74 -13.68 2.12
CA ASP A 234 12.35 -13.98 3.51
C ASP A 234 11.07 -13.21 3.88
N ASN A 235 10.01 -13.93 4.23
CA ASN A 235 8.71 -13.35 4.56
C ASN A 235 8.75 -12.45 5.79
N ARG A 236 9.56 -12.80 6.79
CA ARG A 236 9.67 -12.02 8.04
C ARG A 236 10.32 -10.67 7.77
N ILE A 237 11.41 -10.68 6.99
CA ILE A 237 12.11 -9.45 6.60
C ILE A 237 11.19 -8.61 5.72
N ALA A 238 10.53 -9.21 4.73
CA ALA A 238 9.61 -8.51 3.83
C ALA A 238 8.47 -7.81 4.59
N LEU A 239 7.79 -8.51 5.47
CA LEU A 239 6.70 -7.96 6.27
C LEU A 239 7.21 -6.92 7.28
N ASN A 240 8.39 -7.11 7.87
CA ASN A 240 9.03 -6.09 8.68
C ASN A 240 9.38 -4.82 7.88
N GLN A 241 9.84 -4.95 6.63
CA GLN A 241 10.09 -3.81 5.75
C GLN A 241 8.80 -3.03 5.49
N LEU A 242 7.68 -3.73 5.21
CA LEU A 242 6.38 -3.09 5.03
C LEU A 242 5.93 -2.33 6.28
N TYR A 243 6.01 -2.97 7.45
CA TYR A 243 5.65 -2.35 8.72
C TYR A 243 6.44 -1.08 9.00
N ARG A 244 7.76 -1.12 8.82
CA ARG A 244 8.62 0.05 9.00
C ARG A 244 8.34 1.14 7.97
N GLY A 245 8.08 0.76 6.72
CA GLY A 245 7.67 1.68 5.66
C GLY A 245 6.38 2.41 6.01
N SER A 246 5.33 1.68 6.42
CA SER A 246 4.05 2.26 6.82
C SER A 246 4.18 3.20 8.01
N ARG A 247 4.97 2.82 9.04
CA ARG A 247 5.28 3.70 10.17
C ARG A 247 6.00 4.98 9.74
N LYS A 248 6.86 4.88 8.75
CA LYS A 248 7.57 6.05 8.21
C LYS A 248 6.60 7.01 7.53
N ILE A 249 5.71 6.48 6.71
CA ILE A 249 4.67 7.27 6.06
C ILE A 249 3.79 8.00 7.08
N HIS A 250 3.39 7.34 8.16
CA HIS A 250 2.58 7.95 9.23
C HIS A 250 3.28 9.10 9.99
N LYS A 251 4.59 9.31 9.80
CA LYS A 251 5.34 10.41 10.42
C LYS A 251 5.29 11.72 9.63
N HIS A 252 4.83 11.68 8.38
CA HIS A 252 4.70 12.91 7.60
C HIS A 252 3.71 13.88 8.23
N ASN A 253 3.93 15.16 7.95
CA ASN A 253 3.08 16.23 8.43
C ASN A 253 1.68 16.11 7.80
N SER A 254 0.65 16.10 8.62
CA SER A 254 -0.75 16.17 8.21
C SER A 254 -1.62 16.57 9.39
N ALA A 255 -2.59 17.42 9.18
CA ALA A 255 -3.48 17.92 10.25
C ALA A 255 -4.33 16.80 10.88
N SER A 256 -4.80 15.84 10.07
CA SER A 256 -5.62 14.69 10.51
C SER A 256 -4.82 13.39 10.65
N GLY A 257 -3.50 13.45 10.48
CA GLY A 257 -2.62 12.30 10.33
C GLY A 257 -2.69 11.71 8.93
N THR A 258 -1.52 11.35 8.38
CA THR A 258 -1.41 10.74 7.04
C THR A 258 -2.19 9.43 6.99
N LYS A 259 -3.12 9.30 6.05
CA LYS A 259 -3.86 8.07 5.76
C LYS A 259 -3.13 7.28 4.69
N ILE A 260 -3.09 5.97 4.85
CA ILE A 260 -2.39 5.09 3.90
C ILE A 260 -3.42 4.25 3.14
N ILE A 261 -3.31 4.26 1.81
CA ILE A 261 -3.97 3.30 0.93
C ILE A 261 -2.90 2.36 0.39
N THR A 262 -2.99 1.08 0.70
CA THR A 262 -2.02 0.08 0.26
C THR A 262 -2.55 -0.69 -0.94
N MET A 263 -1.79 -0.74 -2.02
CA MET A 263 -2.00 -1.66 -3.12
C MET A 263 -1.26 -2.95 -2.78
N GLY A 264 -1.98 -3.99 -2.42
CA GLY A 264 -1.42 -5.25 -1.98
C GLY A 264 -0.88 -6.08 -3.13
N GLY A 265 -0.11 -6.92 -2.70
CA GLY A 265 0.16 -8.29 -2.60
C GLY A 265 -0.98 -9.15 -2.07
N ASP A 266 -0.61 -10.27 -1.48
CA ASP A 266 -1.57 -11.14 -0.81
C ASP A 266 -2.07 -10.53 0.51
N HIS A 267 -3.13 -11.09 1.07
CA HIS A 267 -3.82 -10.53 2.23
C HIS A 267 -2.98 -10.52 3.52
N THR A 268 -1.88 -11.27 3.59
CA THR A 268 -0.96 -11.27 4.74
C THR A 268 -0.43 -9.87 5.06
N ILE A 269 -0.27 -9.00 4.04
CA ILE A 269 0.29 -7.65 4.19
C ILE A 269 -0.57 -6.77 5.10
N THR A 270 -1.86 -7.05 5.16
CA THR A 270 -2.82 -6.24 5.94
C THR A 270 -2.53 -6.30 7.43
N LEU A 271 -1.95 -7.40 7.95
CA LEU A 271 -1.51 -7.45 9.34
C LEU A 271 -0.51 -6.33 9.67
N MET A 272 0.42 -6.03 8.76
CA MET A 272 1.42 -4.97 8.97
C MET A 272 0.82 -3.59 8.86
N ALA A 273 -0.15 -3.41 7.97
CA ALA A 273 -0.91 -2.18 7.85
C ALA A 273 -1.77 -1.92 9.10
N LEU A 274 -2.47 -2.95 9.62
CA LEU A 274 -3.25 -2.87 10.86
C LEU A 274 -2.36 -2.58 12.07
N ARG A 275 -1.19 -3.21 12.16
CA ARG A 275 -0.21 -2.94 13.21
C ARG A 275 0.23 -1.47 13.20
N SER A 276 0.54 -0.93 12.02
CA SER A 276 0.93 0.47 11.86
C SER A 276 -0.22 1.43 12.15
N ALA A 277 -1.44 1.09 11.73
CA ALA A 277 -2.64 1.88 12.03
C ALA A 277 -2.96 1.88 13.53
N TYR A 278 -2.83 0.73 14.19
CA TYR A 278 -2.99 0.61 15.64
C TYR A 278 -2.02 1.52 16.42
N GLU A 279 -0.75 1.59 16.01
CA GLU A 279 0.24 2.47 16.62
C GLU A 279 -0.14 3.96 16.47
N LYS A 280 -0.75 4.32 15.34
CA LYS A 280 -1.10 5.70 15.02
C LYS A 280 -2.43 6.13 15.62
N TYR A 281 -3.45 5.27 15.54
CA TYR A 281 -4.85 5.62 15.82
C TYR A 281 -5.45 4.84 17.00
N GLY A 282 -4.74 3.89 17.58
CA GLY A 282 -5.28 2.94 18.55
C GLY A 282 -6.04 1.79 17.88
N LYS A 283 -6.91 1.11 18.63
CA LYS A 283 -7.72 0.01 18.10
C LYS A 283 -8.56 0.46 16.92
N VAL A 284 -8.64 -0.39 15.91
CA VAL A 284 -9.39 -0.14 14.67
C VAL A 284 -10.54 -1.12 14.52
N SER A 285 -11.63 -0.67 13.91
CA SER A 285 -12.68 -1.56 13.42
C SER A 285 -12.35 -1.94 11.98
N VAL A 286 -12.28 -3.23 11.68
CA VAL A 286 -11.95 -3.73 10.34
C VAL A 286 -13.23 -4.02 9.58
N LEU A 287 -13.36 -3.43 8.40
CA LEU A 287 -14.32 -3.82 7.38
C LEU A 287 -13.57 -4.68 6.35
N HIS A 288 -13.77 -5.97 6.45
CA HIS A 288 -13.11 -6.99 5.66
C HIS A 288 -14.05 -7.48 4.56
N PHE A 289 -13.87 -6.95 3.36
CA PHE A 289 -14.62 -7.36 2.17
C PHE A 289 -13.88 -8.52 1.51
N ASP A 290 -14.45 -9.71 1.63
CA ASP A 290 -13.76 -10.94 1.24
C ASP A 290 -14.77 -12.08 1.05
N SER A 291 -14.40 -13.08 0.28
CA SER A 291 -15.11 -14.36 0.22
C SER A 291 -14.77 -15.29 1.38
N HIS A 292 -13.63 -15.07 2.04
CA HIS A 292 -13.06 -15.86 3.12
C HIS A 292 -13.15 -15.16 4.48
N ILE A 293 -12.88 -15.88 5.57
CA ILE A 293 -12.90 -15.30 6.92
C ILE A 293 -11.54 -14.72 7.34
N ASP A 294 -10.44 -15.29 6.90
CA ASP A 294 -9.04 -14.92 7.21
C ASP A 294 -8.70 -14.79 8.72
N THR A 295 -9.62 -15.26 9.54
CA THR A 295 -9.46 -15.44 10.99
C THR A 295 -9.13 -16.88 11.35
N TRP A 296 -8.79 -17.75 10.39
CA TRP A 296 -8.49 -19.14 10.70
C TRP A 296 -7.41 -19.26 11.77
N ASP A 297 -7.66 -20.16 12.73
CA ASP A 297 -6.61 -20.55 13.68
C ASP A 297 -5.44 -21.18 12.89
N PRO A 298 -4.19 -20.76 13.14
CA PRO A 298 -3.02 -21.36 12.50
C PRO A 298 -2.91 -22.88 12.65
N LYS A 299 -3.60 -23.46 13.63
CA LYS A 299 -3.70 -24.92 13.76
C LYS A 299 -4.59 -25.58 12.71
N VAL A 300 -5.53 -24.81 12.15
CA VAL A 300 -6.44 -25.29 11.10
C VAL A 300 -5.86 -24.97 9.72
N LEU A 301 -5.36 -23.75 9.51
CA LEU A 301 -4.80 -23.33 8.25
C LEU A 301 -3.33 -22.93 8.40
N GLY A 302 -2.43 -23.72 7.82
CA GLY A 302 -0.99 -23.46 7.83
C GLY A 302 -0.28 -23.94 9.08
N GLY A 303 -0.99 -24.64 9.99
CA GLY A 303 -0.43 -25.30 11.18
C GLY A 303 0.67 -26.25 10.77
N GLY A 304 1.89 -25.91 11.10
CA GLY A 304 2.96 -26.62 10.54
C GLY A 304 4.12 -26.88 11.47
N ILE A 305 5.22 -27.13 10.82
CA ILE A 305 6.49 -27.51 11.44
C ILE A 305 7.08 -26.33 12.22
N THR A 306 6.77 -25.08 11.82
CA THR A 306 7.29 -23.87 12.47
C THR A 306 6.21 -22.81 12.65
N HIS A 307 6.38 -21.92 13.63
CA HIS A 307 5.51 -20.74 13.82
C HIS A 307 5.40 -19.85 12.58
N TYR A 308 6.44 -19.79 11.76
CA TYR A 308 6.45 -18.96 10.54
C TYR A 308 5.46 -19.43 9.48
N MET A 309 5.07 -20.69 9.50
CA MET A 309 4.04 -21.23 8.60
C MET A 309 2.63 -20.88 9.08
N GLY A 310 2.49 -20.46 10.33
CA GLY A 310 1.20 -20.07 10.91
C GLY A 310 0.67 -18.76 10.32
N LEU A 311 1.53 -17.81 9.96
CA LEU A 311 1.11 -16.53 9.38
C LEU A 311 1.04 -16.62 7.86
N ASN A 312 -0.16 -16.50 7.34
CA ASN A 312 -0.48 -16.50 5.91
C ASN A 312 -1.74 -15.65 5.64
N HIS A 313 -2.17 -15.58 4.38
CA HIS A 313 -3.30 -14.74 3.98
C HIS A 313 -4.62 -15.12 4.69
N GLY A 314 -4.81 -16.37 5.09
CA GLY A 314 -6.04 -16.81 5.78
C GLY A 314 -5.98 -16.73 7.31
N THR A 315 -4.86 -16.31 7.91
CA THR A 315 -4.69 -16.28 9.37
C THR A 315 -4.33 -14.92 9.93
N PHE A 316 -4.14 -13.92 9.08
CA PHE A 316 -3.64 -12.62 9.51
C PHE A 316 -4.59 -11.88 10.47
N LEU A 317 -5.92 -12.06 10.32
CA LEU A 317 -6.91 -11.47 11.22
C LEU A 317 -6.95 -12.16 12.58
N HIS A 318 -6.68 -13.48 12.64
CA HIS A 318 -6.44 -14.16 13.93
C HIS A 318 -5.32 -13.44 14.70
N TYR A 319 -4.18 -13.21 14.06
CA TYR A 319 -3.06 -12.52 14.70
C TYR A 319 -3.39 -11.09 15.07
N ALA A 320 -4.13 -10.36 14.24
CA ALA A 320 -4.56 -9.01 14.54
C ALA A 320 -5.46 -8.95 15.79
N ALA A 321 -6.36 -9.94 15.95
CA ALA A 321 -7.22 -10.09 17.12
C ALA A 321 -6.39 -10.47 18.35
N GLU A 322 -5.53 -11.48 18.25
CA GLU A 322 -4.64 -11.95 19.33
C GLU A 322 -3.77 -10.81 19.88
N GLN A 323 -3.25 -9.96 18.98
CA GLN A 323 -2.43 -8.80 19.35
C GLN A 323 -3.23 -7.61 19.89
N GLY A 324 -4.55 -7.69 19.89
CA GLY A 324 -5.42 -6.64 20.41
C GLY A 324 -5.49 -5.37 19.55
N TYR A 325 -5.24 -5.47 18.24
CA TYR A 325 -5.33 -4.31 17.33
C TYR A 325 -6.76 -3.92 17.03
N LEU A 326 -7.71 -4.83 17.22
CA LEU A 326 -9.09 -4.72 16.77
C LEU A 326 -10.02 -4.19 17.86
N ASN A 327 -11.07 -3.45 17.44
CA ASN A 327 -12.22 -3.13 18.27
C ASN A 327 -13.16 -4.34 18.31
N GLU A 328 -13.13 -5.08 19.39
CA GLU A 328 -13.97 -6.28 19.58
C GLU A 328 -15.46 -5.99 19.33
N GLY A 329 -16.11 -6.84 18.54
CA GLY A 329 -17.52 -6.71 18.22
C GLY A 329 -17.88 -5.53 17.30
N GLN A 330 -16.88 -4.83 16.76
CA GLN A 330 -17.06 -3.75 15.80
C GLN A 330 -16.34 -4.02 14.47
N CYS A 331 -15.92 -5.27 14.25
CA CYS A 331 -15.36 -5.74 13.01
C CYS A 331 -16.40 -6.53 12.20
N LEU A 332 -16.29 -6.48 10.88
CA LEU A 332 -17.24 -7.12 9.96
C LEU A 332 -16.53 -7.80 8.79
N HIS A 333 -16.88 -9.05 8.54
CA HIS A 333 -16.70 -9.66 7.22
C HIS A 333 -17.89 -9.32 6.33
N VAL A 334 -17.62 -8.99 5.08
CA VAL A 334 -18.63 -8.59 4.10
C VAL A 334 -18.38 -9.33 2.78
N GLY A 335 -19.29 -10.20 2.39
CA GLY A 335 -19.18 -10.97 1.13
C GLY A 335 -18.84 -12.44 1.32
N LEU A 336 -18.85 -12.95 2.55
CA LEU A 336 -18.48 -14.33 2.85
C LEU A 336 -19.29 -15.35 2.06
N ARG A 337 -18.60 -16.34 1.50
CA ARG A 337 -19.23 -17.48 0.82
C ARG A 337 -18.34 -18.72 0.71
N ALA A 338 -17.05 -18.58 0.99
CA ALA A 338 -16.14 -19.70 1.04
C ALA A 338 -16.52 -20.68 2.16
N PRO A 339 -16.33 -21.98 1.98
CA PRO A 339 -16.62 -22.95 3.02
C PRO A 339 -15.59 -22.86 4.16
N TYR A 340 -16.05 -23.08 5.38
CA TYR A 340 -15.15 -23.33 6.50
C TYR A 340 -14.38 -24.65 6.31
N ILE A 341 -13.19 -24.74 6.88
CA ILE A 341 -12.39 -25.97 6.90
C ILE A 341 -12.94 -26.90 7.99
N ASP A 342 -13.12 -26.37 9.21
CA ASP A 342 -13.85 -27.03 10.31
C ASP A 342 -15.04 -26.16 10.70
N GLY A 343 -16.22 -26.53 10.17
CA GLY A 343 -17.38 -25.64 10.16
C GLY A 343 -17.79 -25.06 11.50
N LYS A 344 -17.76 -25.87 12.59
CA LYS A 344 -18.13 -25.37 13.92
C LYS A 344 -16.98 -24.63 14.58
N TYR A 345 -15.79 -25.18 14.48
CA TYR A 345 -14.63 -24.60 15.14
C TYR A 345 -14.29 -23.22 14.53
N ASP A 346 -14.24 -23.15 13.21
CA ASP A 346 -13.90 -21.91 12.51
C ASP A 346 -14.93 -20.80 12.78
N HIS A 347 -16.23 -21.14 12.79
CA HIS A 347 -17.29 -20.19 13.14
C HIS A 347 -17.15 -19.63 14.55
N ASP A 348 -16.92 -20.52 15.54
CA ASP A 348 -16.78 -20.12 16.94
C ASP A 348 -15.48 -19.31 17.15
N HIS A 349 -14.41 -19.67 16.42
CA HIS A 349 -13.14 -18.99 16.46
C HIS A 349 -13.21 -17.58 15.83
N ASP A 350 -13.86 -17.47 14.69
CA ASP A 350 -14.12 -16.19 14.02
C ASP A 350 -14.87 -15.21 14.93
N ALA A 351 -15.94 -15.69 15.56
CA ALA A 351 -16.67 -14.90 16.55
C ALA A 351 -15.80 -14.49 17.76
N ALA A 352 -14.90 -15.38 18.22
CA ALA A 352 -13.95 -15.07 19.29
C ALA A 352 -12.89 -14.04 18.86
N CYS A 353 -12.55 -13.95 17.56
CA CYS A 353 -11.72 -12.88 17.01
C CYS A 353 -12.45 -11.53 16.95
N GLY A 354 -13.74 -11.48 17.27
CA GLY A 354 -14.52 -10.23 17.39
C GLY A 354 -15.22 -9.80 16.11
N PHE A 355 -15.39 -10.69 15.14
CA PHE A 355 -16.05 -10.40 13.87
C PHE A 355 -17.53 -10.76 13.87
N HIS A 356 -18.29 -9.97 13.15
CA HIS A 356 -19.64 -10.27 12.66
C HIS A 356 -19.57 -10.52 11.16
N SER A 357 -20.59 -11.17 10.60
CA SER A 357 -20.59 -11.58 9.20
C SER A 357 -21.79 -11.04 8.43
N ILE A 358 -21.53 -10.64 7.18
CA ILE A 358 -22.50 -10.40 6.13
C ILE A 358 -22.09 -11.32 4.97
N THR A 359 -22.94 -12.29 4.63
CA THR A 359 -22.66 -13.20 3.51
C THR A 359 -22.90 -12.53 2.16
N ALA A 360 -22.29 -13.07 1.10
CA ALA A 360 -22.50 -12.55 -0.24
C ALA A 360 -24.00 -12.49 -0.61
N ARG A 361 -24.79 -13.50 -0.18
CA ARG A 361 -26.24 -13.59 -0.48
C ARG A 361 -27.12 -12.68 0.38
N ASP A 362 -26.58 -12.06 1.42
CA ASP A 362 -27.37 -11.13 2.24
C ASP A 362 -27.69 -9.83 1.50
N ILE A 363 -26.96 -9.52 0.42
CA ILE A 363 -27.27 -8.38 -0.45
C ILE A 363 -28.66 -8.54 -1.12
N ASP A 364 -29.05 -9.76 -1.45
CA ASP A 364 -30.37 -10.07 -2.05
C ASP A 364 -31.52 -9.85 -1.06
N LYS A 365 -31.24 -10.01 0.27
CA LYS A 365 -32.24 -9.87 1.32
C LYS A 365 -32.31 -8.45 1.86
N MET A 366 -31.16 -7.83 2.07
CA MET A 366 -31.04 -6.52 2.73
C MET A 366 -30.99 -5.36 1.74
N GLY A 367 -30.59 -5.63 0.50
CA GLY A 367 -30.21 -4.63 -0.48
C GLY A 367 -28.97 -3.82 -0.06
N ILE A 368 -28.44 -3.04 -1.00
CA ILE A 368 -27.25 -2.22 -0.80
C ILE A 368 -27.41 -1.29 0.44
N HIS A 369 -28.56 -0.63 0.58
CA HIS A 369 -28.81 0.26 1.71
C HIS A 369 -28.86 -0.48 3.06
N GLY A 370 -29.38 -1.69 3.10
CA GLY A 370 -29.39 -2.52 4.32
C GLY A 370 -27.97 -2.91 4.73
N ILE A 371 -27.13 -3.29 3.78
CA ILE A 371 -25.70 -3.58 4.01
C ILE A 371 -24.97 -2.34 4.57
N ILE A 372 -25.12 -1.18 3.93
CA ILE A 372 -24.51 0.09 4.38
C ILE A 372 -24.92 0.42 5.82
N ASN A 373 -26.22 0.34 6.11
CA ASN A 373 -26.75 0.62 7.44
C ASN A 373 -26.20 -0.34 8.50
N LYS A 374 -26.10 -1.63 8.17
CA LYS A 374 -25.51 -2.64 9.05
C LYS A 374 -24.05 -2.32 9.34
N ILE A 375 -23.26 -2.01 8.32
CA ILE A 375 -21.85 -1.63 8.46
C ILE A 375 -21.73 -0.41 9.38
N LYS A 376 -22.38 0.70 9.05
CA LYS A 376 -22.30 1.94 9.82
C LYS A 376 -22.75 1.76 11.28
N SER A 377 -23.80 0.98 11.52
CA SER A 377 -24.27 0.70 12.87
C SER A 377 -23.31 -0.15 13.68
N THR A 378 -22.47 -0.95 13.02
CA THR A 378 -21.47 -1.80 13.69
C THR A 378 -20.21 -1.00 14.02
N VAL A 379 -19.62 -0.28 13.07
CA VAL A 379 -18.37 0.44 13.30
C VAL A 379 -18.53 1.74 14.07
N LYS A 380 -19.72 2.36 14.02
CA LYS A 380 -20.03 3.62 14.72
C LYS A 380 -18.98 4.71 14.43
N ASP A 381 -18.49 5.37 15.47
CA ASP A 381 -17.51 6.48 15.39
C ASP A 381 -16.07 6.01 15.61
N THR A 382 -15.80 4.71 15.58
CA THR A 382 -14.45 4.17 15.78
C THR A 382 -13.55 4.44 14.59
N PRO A 383 -12.23 4.44 14.76
CA PRO A 383 -11.30 4.39 13.63
C PRO A 383 -11.55 3.13 12.80
N VAL A 384 -11.75 3.30 11.49
CA VAL A 384 -12.10 2.21 10.57
C VAL A 384 -10.94 1.96 9.61
N TYR A 385 -10.58 0.70 9.44
CA TYR A 385 -9.71 0.23 8.37
C TYR A 385 -10.54 -0.61 7.40
N ILE A 386 -10.49 -0.30 6.10
CA ILE A 386 -11.16 -1.08 5.06
C ILE A 386 -10.12 -1.94 4.36
N SER A 387 -10.33 -3.25 4.36
CA SER A 387 -9.57 -4.20 3.56
C SER A 387 -10.49 -4.84 2.54
N VAL A 388 -10.13 -4.76 1.26
CA VAL A 388 -10.84 -5.42 0.18
C VAL A 388 -9.93 -6.46 -0.44
N ASP A 389 -10.23 -7.73 -0.17
CA ASP A 389 -9.82 -8.80 -1.06
C ASP A 389 -10.62 -8.70 -2.35
N ILE A 390 -9.94 -8.69 -3.48
CA ILE A 390 -10.63 -8.53 -4.76
C ILE A 390 -11.52 -9.74 -5.10
N ASP A 391 -11.32 -10.87 -4.43
CA ASP A 391 -12.12 -12.08 -4.59
C ASP A 391 -13.51 -11.98 -3.94
N VAL A 392 -13.81 -10.91 -3.19
CA VAL A 392 -15.18 -10.57 -2.80
C VAL A 392 -16.08 -10.44 -4.02
N LEU A 393 -15.52 -10.02 -5.14
CA LEU A 393 -16.20 -9.99 -6.42
C LEU A 393 -16.37 -11.41 -7.00
N ASP A 394 -17.45 -11.58 -7.76
CA ASP A 394 -17.62 -12.79 -8.55
C ASP A 394 -16.50 -12.92 -9.60
N PRO A 395 -15.97 -14.11 -9.86
CA PRO A 395 -14.94 -14.33 -10.89
C PRO A 395 -15.28 -13.79 -12.29
N ALA A 396 -16.55 -13.56 -12.58
CA ALA A 396 -16.95 -12.88 -13.82
C ALA A 396 -16.58 -11.39 -13.83
N ASN A 397 -16.37 -10.77 -12.65
CA ASN A 397 -15.98 -9.38 -12.48
C ASN A 397 -14.51 -9.22 -12.10
N ALA A 398 -13.92 -10.21 -11.44
CA ALA A 398 -12.52 -10.21 -11.01
C ALA A 398 -11.89 -11.61 -11.13
N PRO A 399 -11.55 -12.08 -12.35
CA PRO A 399 -10.92 -13.37 -12.54
C PRO A 399 -9.45 -13.43 -12.07
N GLY A 400 -8.78 -12.29 -11.95
CA GLY A 400 -7.36 -12.17 -11.64
C GLY A 400 -7.07 -12.20 -10.15
N THR A 401 -7.44 -13.28 -9.48
CA THR A 401 -7.13 -13.52 -8.06
C THR A 401 -6.71 -14.97 -7.83
N GLY A 402 -6.12 -15.25 -6.67
CA GLY A 402 -5.59 -16.57 -6.34
C GLY A 402 -6.63 -17.58 -5.89
N THR A 403 -7.61 -17.17 -5.12
CA THR A 403 -8.57 -18.02 -4.39
C THR A 403 -10.02 -17.62 -4.65
N MET A 404 -10.39 -17.59 -5.90
CA MET A 404 -11.71 -17.15 -6.35
C MET A 404 -12.83 -18.09 -5.92
N GLU A 405 -13.97 -17.52 -5.52
CA GLU A 405 -15.19 -18.21 -5.17
C GLU A 405 -16.38 -17.75 -6.04
N ILE A 406 -17.24 -18.67 -6.47
CA ILE A 406 -18.41 -18.37 -7.29
C ILE A 406 -19.55 -17.77 -6.44
N GLY A 407 -20.33 -16.87 -7.02
CA GLY A 407 -21.50 -16.26 -6.38
C GLY A 407 -21.14 -15.02 -5.56
N GLY A 408 -20.09 -14.33 -5.95
CA GLY A 408 -19.64 -13.06 -5.37
C GLY A 408 -20.46 -11.86 -5.81
N TRP A 409 -20.10 -10.70 -5.30
CA TRP A 409 -20.72 -9.44 -5.68
C TRP A 409 -20.27 -8.99 -7.07
N THR A 410 -21.11 -8.21 -7.73
CA THR A 410 -20.71 -7.46 -8.92
C THR A 410 -19.87 -6.25 -8.53
N GLY A 411 -19.04 -5.75 -9.44
CA GLY A 411 -18.30 -4.51 -9.23
C GLY A 411 -19.21 -3.33 -8.85
N ARG A 412 -20.41 -3.23 -9.46
CA ARG A 412 -21.38 -2.18 -9.14
C ARG A 412 -21.88 -2.27 -7.69
N GLU A 413 -22.16 -3.47 -7.19
CA GLU A 413 -22.64 -3.66 -5.82
C GLU A 413 -21.57 -3.28 -4.82
N LEU A 414 -20.33 -3.76 -4.99
CA LEU A 414 -19.21 -3.39 -4.14
C LEU A 414 -18.99 -1.87 -4.10
N LEU A 415 -18.89 -1.23 -5.25
CA LEU A 415 -18.67 0.21 -5.33
C LEU A 415 -19.84 1.00 -4.73
N SER A 416 -21.09 0.56 -4.94
CA SER A 416 -22.25 1.20 -4.33
C SER A 416 -22.26 1.12 -2.80
N VAL A 417 -21.78 -0.01 -2.25
CA VAL A 417 -21.62 -0.16 -0.80
C VAL A 417 -20.50 0.75 -0.30
N LEU A 418 -19.32 0.70 -0.90
CA LEU A 418 -18.17 1.54 -0.51
C LEU A 418 -18.54 3.03 -0.55
N ASP A 419 -19.12 3.51 -1.64
CA ASP A 419 -19.53 4.92 -1.78
C ASP A 419 -20.59 5.33 -0.74
N GLY A 420 -21.43 4.37 -0.32
CA GLY A 420 -22.43 4.58 0.74
C GLY A 420 -21.85 4.68 2.14
N LEU A 421 -20.59 4.35 2.36
CA LEU A 421 -19.91 4.42 3.66
C LEU A 421 -19.46 5.84 4.03
N ARG A 422 -19.72 6.83 3.22
CA ARG A 422 -19.42 8.25 3.52
C ARG A 422 -19.74 8.61 4.97
N GLY A 423 -18.83 9.32 5.61
CA GLY A 423 -18.97 9.78 7.01
C GLY A 423 -18.44 8.79 8.06
N ILE A 424 -17.89 7.62 7.68
CA ILE A 424 -17.14 6.79 8.62
C ILE A 424 -15.74 7.40 8.88
N ASN A 425 -15.19 7.12 10.05
CA ASN A 425 -13.83 7.58 10.40
C ASN A 425 -12.76 6.67 9.77
N LEU A 426 -12.58 6.77 8.45
CA LEU A 426 -11.62 5.96 7.71
C LEU A 426 -10.19 6.41 8.01
N VAL A 427 -9.34 5.51 8.52
CA VAL A 427 -7.94 5.78 8.90
C VAL A 427 -6.92 5.14 8.00
N GLY A 428 -7.30 4.14 7.23
CA GLY A 428 -6.47 3.46 6.26
C GLY A 428 -7.28 2.44 5.47
N ALA A 429 -6.75 1.99 4.34
CA ALA A 429 -7.39 0.97 3.53
C ALA A 429 -6.36 0.21 2.68
N ASP A 430 -6.75 -0.97 2.21
CA ASP A 430 -6.01 -1.69 1.18
C ASP A 430 -6.91 -2.38 0.16
N VAL A 431 -6.30 -2.76 -0.96
CA VAL A 431 -6.85 -3.70 -1.94
C VAL A 431 -5.80 -4.77 -2.16
N VAL A 432 -6.19 -6.02 -1.96
CA VAL A 432 -5.27 -7.16 -1.95
C VAL A 432 -5.71 -8.27 -2.91
N GLU A 433 -4.87 -9.29 -3.06
CA GLU A 433 -5.09 -10.50 -3.88
C GLU A 433 -5.32 -10.23 -5.38
N VAL A 434 -5.01 -9.03 -5.87
CA VAL A 434 -4.98 -8.77 -7.31
C VAL A 434 -3.78 -9.50 -7.91
N SER A 435 -4.06 -10.56 -8.66
CA SER A 435 -3.05 -11.43 -9.26
C SER A 435 -3.08 -11.33 -10.79
N PRO A 436 -2.29 -10.43 -11.39
CA PRO A 436 -2.30 -10.16 -12.83
C PRO A 436 -2.08 -11.37 -13.74
N PRO A 437 -1.30 -12.40 -13.35
CA PRO A 437 -1.14 -13.60 -14.17
C PRO A 437 -2.44 -14.33 -14.50
N TYR A 438 -3.49 -14.13 -13.71
CA TYR A 438 -4.81 -14.76 -13.92
C TYR A 438 -5.86 -13.75 -14.40
N ASP A 439 -5.51 -12.48 -14.56
CA ASP A 439 -6.44 -11.46 -15.05
C ASP A 439 -6.76 -11.67 -16.54
N SER A 440 -7.87 -11.11 -16.96
CA SER A 440 -8.24 -11.10 -18.39
C SER A 440 -7.25 -10.23 -19.19
N ASN A 441 -7.20 -10.44 -20.51
CA ASN A 441 -6.43 -9.58 -21.42
C ASN A 441 -6.84 -8.09 -21.34
N SER A 442 -8.03 -7.80 -20.82
CA SER A 442 -8.55 -6.45 -20.63
C SER A 442 -8.26 -5.90 -19.23
N HIS A 443 -7.54 -6.63 -18.38
CA HIS A 443 -7.17 -6.26 -17.02
C HIS A 443 -8.38 -5.87 -16.15
N ILE A 444 -9.48 -6.63 -16.25
CA ILE A 444 -10.75 -6.33 -15.58
C ILE A 444 -10.58 -6.28 -14.06
N THR A 445 -9.81 -7.21 -13.48
CA THR A 445 -9.55 -7.25 -12.03
C THR A 445 -8.75 -6.05 -11.57
N SER A 446 -7.70 -5.70 -12.31
CA SER A 446 -6.88 -4.51 -12.02
C SER A 446 -7.71 -3.22 -12.13
N LEU A 447 -8.64 -3.14 -13.09
CA LEU A 447 -9.60 -2.03 -13.23
C LEU A 447 -10.59 -1.99 -12.06
N ALA A 448 -11.07 -3.14 -11.59
CA ALA A 448 -11.95 -3.20 -10.42
C ALA A 448 -11.23 -2.70 -9.17
N ALA A 449 -10.00 -3.14 -8.93
CA ALA A 449 -9.16 -2.66 -7.82
C ALA A 449 -8.91 -1.15 -7.91
N THR A 450 -8.66 -0.63 -9.11
CA THR A 450 -8.52 0.81 -9.35
C THR A 450 -9.78 1.58 -8.93
N ALA A 451 -10.97 1.07 -9.26
CA ALA A 451 -12.24 1.70 -8.88
C ALA A 451 -12.50 1.64 -7.36
N VAL A 452 -12.04 0.58 -6.70
CA VAL A 452 -12.10 0.47 -5.22
C VAL A 452 -11.22 1.54 -4.57
N ILE A 453 -9.98 1.70 -5.03
CA ILE A 453 -9.09 2.75 -4.51
C ILE A 453 -9.67 4.14 -4.75
N ASP A 454 -10.28 4.36 -5.90
CA ASP A 454 -10.98 5.62 -6.18
C ASP A 454 -12.10 5.87 -5.17
N SER A 455 -12.87 4.82 -4.76
CA SER A 455 -13.84 4.94 -3.66
C SER A 455 -13.19 5.36 -2.34
N TYR A 456 -12.05 4.78 -1.98
CA TYR A 456 -11.34 5.15 -0.77
C TYR A 456 -10.88 6.60 -0.76
N LEU A 457 -10.35 7.08 -1.89
CA LEU A 457 -9.92 8.48 -2.03
C LEU A 457 -11.10 9.43 -1.76
N TRP A 458 -12.28 9.13 -2.31
CA TRP A 458 -13.47 9.92 -2.04
C TRP A 458 -13.94 9.84 -0.60
N LEU A 459 -13.88 8.68 0.04
CA LEU A 459 -14.21 8.54 1.47
C LEU A 459 -13.26 9.34 2.37
N LEU A 460 -11.99 9.52 1.96
CA LEU A 460 -10.99 10.25 2.73
C LEU A 460 -11.06 11.77 2.51
N VAL A 461 -11.47 12.22 1.33
CA VAL A 461 -11.44 13.63 0.93
C VAL A 461 -12.78 14.31 1.14
N ASP A 462 -13.88 13.61 0.93
CA ASP A 462 -15.25 14.14 0.98
C ASP A 462 -15.90 13.80 2.33
N ASN A 463 -15.50 14.53 3.36
CA ASN A 463 -16.00 14.35 4.73
C ASN A 463 -17.27 15.15 5.05
N ASP A 464 -17.89 15.84 4.04
CA ASP A 464 -19.11 16.65 4.22
C ASP A 464 -20.42 15.87 4.01
#